data_71be50d1d36fc57a81333894d9f328ca
#
_entry.id   71be50d1d36fc57a81333894d9f328ca
#
_cell.length_a   1.000
_cell.length_b   1.000
_cell.length_c   1.000
_cell.angle_alpha   90.00
_cell.angle_beta   90.00
_cell.angle_gamma   90.00
#
_symmetry.space_group_name_H-M   'P 1'
#
loop_
_entity.id
_entity.type
_entity.pdbx_description
1 polymer ?
#
loop_
_entity_poly.entity_id
_entity_poly.type
_entity_poly.pdbx_seq_one_letter_code
_entity_poly.pdbx_strand_id
1 'polypeptide(L)'
;MKPLLICMALLCCQTVAAETLFSCQAGKDRYELNRNGSRLVLSRNGQKLSDTAAASAIQTHSSASINLLVQNKDRADNMYQITDYKITDYKTPSAALHTGRITHTYLVGRHDRQFKTVACNRITRSLYRADLSAIRREDFLESWDF
;
A
#
# COMPACT_ATOMS: atom_id res chain seq x y z
N MET A 1 -38.22 -36.51 31.92
CA MET A 1 -37.12 -35.56 31.97
C MET A 1 -36.42 -35.54 30.64
N LYS A 2 -36.57 -34.46 29.87
CA LYS A 2 -35.87 -34.28 28.61
C LYS A 2 -34.62 -33.45 28.83
N PRO A 3 -33.41 -33.89 28.46
CA PRO A 3 -32.22 -33.03 28.55
C PRO A 3 -32.29 -31.97 27.43
N LEU A 4 -32.23 -30.71 27.84
CA LEU A 4 -32.05 -29.57 26.95
C LEU A 4 -30.62 -29.60 26.39
N LEU A 5 -30.50 -29.94 25.14
CA LEU A 5 -29.25 -29.76 24.39
C LEU A 5 -29.09 -28.26 24.12
N ILE A 6 -28.25 -27.60 24.94
CA ILE A 6 -27.78 -26.25 24.64
C ILE A 6 -26.73 -26.37 23.55
N CYS A 7 -27.12 -26.11 22.30
CA CYS A 7 -26.20 -25.83 21.22
C CYS A 7 -25.54 -24.48 21.46
N MET A 8 -24.38 -24.49 22.11
CA MET A 8 -23.46 -23.35 22.11
C MET A 8 -22.92 -23.18 20.69
N ALA A 9 -23.56 -22.31 19.92
CA ALA A 9 -22.99 -21.82 18.68
C ALA A 9 -21.76 -20.99 19.01
N LEU A 10 -20.58 -21.59 18.95
CA LEU A 10 -19.31 -20.89 18.89
C LEU A 10 -19.30 -20.04 17.62
N LEU A 11 -19.69 -18.79 17.74
CA LEU A 11 -19.36 -17.77 16.75
C LEU A 11 -17.84 -17.66 16.73
N CYS A 12 -17.22 -18.43 15.83
CA CYS A 12 -15.84 -18.18 15.41
C CYS A 12 -15.81 -16.81 14.75
N CYS A 13 -15.56 -15.77 15.55
CA CYS A 13 -15.13 -14.47 15.07
C CYS A 13 -13.75 -14.72 14.40
N GLN A 14 -13.77 -15.04 13.11
CA GLN A 14 -12.54 -15.06 12.32
C GLN A 14 -12.07 -13.61 12.19
N THR A 15 -11.18 -13.19 13.08
CA THR A 15 -10.43 -11.96 12.90
C THR A 15 -9.56 -12.16 11.67
N VAL A 16 -9.93 -11.48 10.57
CA VAL A 16 -9.07 -11.41 9.38
C VAL A 16 -7.80 -10.72 9.80
N ALA A 17 -6.68 -11.47 9.86
CA ALA A 17 -5.38 -10.91 10.21
C ALA A 17 -4.98 -9.86 9.16
N ALA A 18 -4.45 -8.70 9.62
CA ALA A 18 -3.88 -7.70 8.74
C ALA A 18 -2.70 -8.29 7.96
N GLU A 19 -2.67 -8.08 6.65
CA GLU A 19 -1.56 -8.47 5.78
C GLU A 19 -0.73 -7.25 5.41
N THR A 20 0.57 -7.30 5.65
CA THR A 20 1.48 -6.25 5.20
C THR A 20 1.81 -6.45 3.72
N LEU A 21 1.38 -5.50 2.88
CA LEU A 21 1.65 -5.51 1.45
C LEU A 21 3.00 -4.89 1.12
N PHE A 22 3.37 -3.83 1.84
CA PHE A 22 4.62 -3.10 1.66
C PHE A 22 5.12 -2.58 2.99
N SER A 23 6.43 -2.61 3.19
CA SER A 23 7.08 -2.02 4.35
C SER A 23 8.48 -1.54 3.99
N CYS A 24 8.80 -0.31 4.37
CA CYS A 24 10.12 0.24 4.17
C CYS A 24 10.60 1.10 5.34
N GLN A 25 11.92 1.18 5.47
CA GLN A 25 12.59 2.10 6.36
C GLN A 25 13.09 3.30 5.55
N ALA A 26 12.76 4.50 5.99
CA ALA A 26 13.19 5.75 5.42
C ALA A 26 13.79 6.64 6.53
N GLY A 27 15.11 6.63 6.67
CA GLY A 27 15.77 7.26 7.80
C GLY A 27 15.34 6.65 9.14
N LYS A 28 14.75 7.46 10.00
CA LYS A 28 14.20 7.01 11.30
C LYS A 28 12.77 6.50 11.22
N ASP A 29 12.10 6.73 10.09
CA ASP A 29 10.69 6.43 9.92
C ASP A 29 10.49 5.08 9.25
N ARG A 30 9.49 4.35 9.75
CA ARG A 30 9.01 3.10 9.16
C ARG A 30 7.65 3.32 8.55
N TYR A 31 7.54 3.01 7.27
CA TYR A 31 6.28 3.06 6.53
C TYR A 31 5.77 1.64 6.29
N GLU A 32 4.48 1.45 6.48
CA GLU A 32 3.81 0.18 6.24
C GLU A 32 2.49 0.40 5.52
N LEU A 33 2.23 -0.40 4.49
CA LEU A 33 0.93 -0.53 3.88
C LEU A 33 0.34 -1.88 4.27
N ASN A 34 -0.75 -1.85 5.00
CA ASN A 34 -1.45 -3.04 5.46
C ASN A 34 -2.82 -3.15 4.79
N ARG A 35 -3.21 -4.38 4.48
CA ARG A 35 -4.55 -4.72 4.07
C ARG A 35 -5.32 -5.31 5.24
N ASN A 36 -6.42 -4.67 5.61
CA ASN A 36 -7.38 -5.15 6.61
C ASN A 36 -8.70 -5.43 5.89
N GLY A 37 -8.96 -6.69 5.53
CA GLY A 37 -10.12 -7.03 4.70
C GLY A 37 -10.12 -6.28 3.38
N SER A 38 -11.11 -5.42 3.15
CA SER A 38 -11.24 -4.59 1.94
C SER A 38 -10.58 -3.20 2.05
N ARG A 39 -9.88 -2.92 3.15
CA ARG A 39 -9.25 -1.62 3.42
C ARG A 39 -7.74 -1.69 3.28
N LEU A 40 -7.16 -0.63 2.71
CA LEU A 40 -5.72 -0.37 2.67
C LEU A 40 -5.38 0.76 3.62
N VAL A 41 -4.47 0.51 4.53
CA VAL A 41 -4.04 1.48 5.55
C VAL A 41 -2.54 1.71 5.40
N LEU A 42 -2.16 2.93 5.03
CA LEU A 42 -0.78 3.39 5.04
C LEU A 42 -0.49 4.07 6.37
N SER A 43 0.58 3.67 7.03
CA SER A 43 1.02 4.24 8.29
C SER A 43 2.50 4.60 8.29
N ARG A 44 2.86 5.56 9.13
CA ARG A 44 4.23 5.94 9.45
C ARG A 44 4.42 5.82 10.96
N ASN A 45 5.35 4.97 11.38
CA ASN A 45 5.61 4.69 12.80
C ASN A 45 4.32 4.34 13.58
N GLY A 46 3.42 3.56 12.95
CA GLY A 46 2.13 3.19 13.51
C GLY A 46 1.03 4.26 13.41
N GLN A 47 1.36 5.50 13.00
CA GLN A 47 0.38 6.55 12.80
C GLN A 47 -0.25 6.43 11.41
N LYS A 48 -1.56 6.35 11.34
CA LYS A 48 -2.33 6.27 10.08
C LYS A 48 -2.16 7.55 9.25
N LEU A 49 -1.67 7.40 8.02
CA LEU A 49 -1.57 8.46 7.03
C LEU A 49 -2.73 8.42 6.03
N SER A 50 -3.16 7.22 5.65
CA SER A 50 -4.22 7.00 4.67
C SER A 50 -5.00 5.74 5.03
N ASP A 51 -6.30 5.78 4.80
CA ASP A 51 -7.20 4.63 4.95
C ASP A 51 -8.19 4.67 3.78
N THR A 52 -8.05 3.74 2.85
CA THR A 52 -8.85 3.71 1.64
C THR A 52 -9.36 2.32 1.33
N ALA A 53 -10.49 2.23 0.60
CA ALA A 53 -10.95 0.94 0.10
C ALA A 53 -9.98 0.40 -0.96
N ALA A 54 -9.67 -0.88 -0.93
CA ALA A 54 -8.81 -1.53 -1.93
C ALA A 54 -9.38 -1.34 -3.35
N ALA A 55 -10.70 -1.34 -3.51
CA ALA A 55 -11.37 -1.09 -4.79
C ALA A 55 -11.16 0.33 -5.34
N SER A 56 -10.78 1.30 -4.50
CA SER A 56 -10.48 2.68 -4.89
C SER A 56 -9.00 2.93 -5.17
N ALA A 57 -8.14 1.97 -4.85
CA ALA A 57 -6.71 2.05 -5.16
C ALA A 57 -6.44 1.58 -6.59
N ILE A 58 -5.32 2.02 -7.14
CA ILE A 58 -4.90 1.69 -8.50
C ILE A 58 -3.47 1.20 -8.45
N GLN A 59 -3.18 0.11 -9.16
CA GLN A 59 -1.83 -0.38 -9.36
C GLN A 59 -1.42 -0.26 -10.82
N THR A 60 -0.17 0.13 -11.06
CA THR A 60 0.46 0.11 -12.38
C THR A 60 1.78 -0.63 -12.32
N HIS A 61 2.09 -1.36 -13.37
CA HIS A 61 3.30 -2.15 -13.46
C HIS A 61 4.12 -1.69 -14.66
N SER A 62 5.42 -1.61 -14.46
CA SER A 62 6.40 -1.49 -15.53
C SER A 62 7.39 -2.66 -15.46
N SER A 63 8.34 -2.71 -16.37
CA SER A 63 9.42 -3.72 -16.33
C SER A 63 10.27 -3.62 -15.06
N ALA A 64 10.33 -2.46 -14.44
CA ALA A 64 11.24 -2.15 -13.32
C ALA A 64 10.53 -1.70 -12.05
N SER A 65 9.20 -1.51 -12.05
CA SER A 65 8.50 -1.00 -10.87
C SER A 65 7.04 -1.44 -10.79
N ILE A 66 6.56 -1.48 -9.56
CA ILE A 66 5.13 -1.51 -9.22
C ILE A 66 4.82 -0.19 -8.53
N ASN A 67 3.81 0.51 -9.02
CA ASN A 67 3.27 1.70 -8.39
C ASN A 67 1.89 1.37 -7.83
N LEU A 68 1.66 1.81 -6.61
CA LEU A 68 0.37 1.70 -5.95
C LEU A 68 -0.09 3.09 -5.52
N LEU A 69 -1.24 3.49 -6.02
CA LEU A 69 -1.86 4.76 -5.69
C LEU A 69 -2.97 4.53 -4.68
N VAL A 70 -2.87 5.17 -3.53
CA VAL A 70 -3.87 5.18 -2.49
C VAL A 70 -4.34 6.60 -2.21
N GLN A 71 -5.65 6.80 -2.17
CA GLN A 71 -6.24 8.10 -1.85
C GLN A 71 -6.53 8.19 -0.36
N ASN A 72 -6.38 9.38 0.21
CA ASN A 72 -6.84 9.61 1.57
C ASN A 72 -8.36 9.84 1.55
N LYS A 73 -9.08 9.12 2.39
CA LYS A 73 -10.54 9.14 2.44
C LYS A 73 -11.13 10.53 2.72
N ASP A 74 -10.45 11.34 3.49
CA ASP A 74 -10.98 12.62 3.97
C ASP A 74 -10.69 13.80 3.04
N ARG A 75 -9.83 13.59 2.04
CA ARG A 75 -9.45 14.63 1.06
C ARG A 75 -9.17 13.96 -0.28
N ALA A 76 -10.06 14.14 -1.24
CA ALA A 76 -9.87 13.69 -2.62
C ALA A 76 -8.56 14.22 -3.26
N ASP A 77 -8.00 15.26 -2.68
CA ASP A 77 -6.80 15.96 -3.12
C ASP A 77 -5.53 15.50 -2.41
N ASN A 78 -5.63 14.47 -1.55
CA ASN A 78 -4.53 13.98 -0.75
C ASN A 78 -4.26 12.51 -1.11
N MET A 79 -3.23 12.30 -1.92
CA MET A 79 -2.90 10.99 -2.48
C MET A 79 -1.50 10.55 -2.05
N TYR A 80 -1.36 9.25 -1.81
CA TYR A 80 -0.06 8.62 -1.60
C TYR A 80 0.23 7.67 -2.75
N GLN A 81 1.40 7.78 -3.31
CA GLN A 81 1.93 6.83 -4.28
C GLN A 81 3.09 6.08 -3.65
N ILE A 82 2.98 4.77 -3.63
CA ILE A 82 4.05 3.87 -3.21
C ILE A 82 4.65 3.31 -4.48
N THR A 83 5.95 3.49 -4.66
CA THR A 83 6.69 2.92 -5.79
C THR A 83 7.73 1.95 -5.26
N ASP A 84 7.67 0.73 -5.72
CA ASP A 84 8.65 -0.33 -5.46
C ASP A 84 9.43 -0.61 -6.74
N TYR A 85 10.72 -0.32 -6.72
CA TYR A 85 11.61 -0.53 -7.84
C TYR A 85 12.39 -1.82 -7.68
N LYS A 86 12.42 -2.62 -8.72
CA LYS A 86 13.30 -3.77 -8.86
C LYS A 86 14.44 -3.42 -9.80
N ILE A 87 15.61 -3.19 -9.24
CA ILE A 87 16.83 -2.94 -10.02
C ILE A 87 17.53 -4.27 -10.23
N THR A 88 17.64 -4.70 -11.47
CA THR A 88 18.41 -5.89 -11.82
C THR A 88 19.84 -5.46 -12.17
N ASP A 89 20.81 -5.95 -11.41
CA ASP A 89 22.22 -5.79 -11.77
C ASP A 89 22.54 -6.73 -12.93
N TYR A 90 23.01 -6.18 -14.05
CA TYR A 90 23.41 -6.96 -15.22
C TYR A 90 24.61 -7.88 -14.92
N LYS A 91 25.42 -7.55 -13.91
CA LYS A 91 26.57 -8.35 -13.50
C LYS A 91 26.21 -9.50 -12.57
N THR A 92 25.13 -9.36 -11.81
CA THR A 92 24.65 -10.36 -10.84
C THR A 92 23.12 -10.45 -10.92
N PRO A 93 22.56 -11.13 -11.96
CA PRO A 93 21.09 -11.17 -12.16
C PRO A 93 20.30 -11.77 -11.00
N SER A 94 20.94 -12.55 -10.12
CA SER A 94 20.31 -13.16 -8.94
C SER A 94 20.15 -12.21 -7.75
N ALA A 95 20.85 -11.07 -7.76
CA ALA A 95 20.79 -10.05 -6.70
C ALA A 95 19.94 -8.87 -7.14
N ALA A 96 18.62 -9.05 -7.17
CA ALA A 96 17.71 -7.94 -7.40
C ALA A 96 17.73 -7.02 -6.18
N LEU A 97 18.18 -5.78 -6.38
CA LEU A 97 18.09 -4.73 -5.37
C LEU A 97 16.71 -4.08 -5.45
N HIS A 98 15.98 -4.08 -4.35
CA HIS A 98 14.73 -3.35 -4.23
C HIS A 98 14.97 -2.01 -3.57
N THR A 99 14.56 -0.94 -4.25
CA THR A 99 14.47 0.41 -3.70
C THR A 99 13.05 0.90 -3.84
N GLY A 100 12.66 1.85 -3.04
CA GLY A 100 11.31 2.37 -3.08
C GLY A 100 11.23 3.82 -2.69
N ARG A 101 10.07 4.39 -2.95
CA ARG A 101 9.73 5.73 -2.47
C ARG A 101 8.25 5.85 -2.19
N ILE A 102 7.93 6.77 -1.30
CA ILE A 102 6.57 7.15 -0.99
C ILE A 102 6.44 8.62 -1.33
N THR A 103 5.53 8.93 -2.24
CA THR A 103 5.22 10.30 -2.65
C THR A 103 3.84 10.67 -2.12
N HIS A 104 3.80 11.75 -1.38
CA HIS A 104 2.58 12.36 -0.89
C HIS A 104 2.27 13.59 -1.74
N THR A 105 1.13 13.58 -2.43
CA THR A 105 0.62 14.70 -3.20
C THR A 105 -0.52 15.35 -2.44
N TYR A 106 -0.46 16.67 -2.24
CA TYR A 106 -1.45 17.43 -1.49
C TYR A 106 -1.69 18.80 -2.11
N LEU A 107 -2.86 19.37 -1.86
CA LEU A 107 -3.19 20.72 -2.29
C LEU A 107 -2.73 21.76 -1.26
N VAL A 108 -2.12 22.82 -1.77
CA VAL A 108 -1.86 24.04 -1.00
C VAL A 108 -2.74 25.15 -1.60
N GLY A 109 -3.73 25.61 -0.83
CA GLY A 109 -4.72 26.54 -1.36
C GLY A 109 -5.72 25.86 -2.31
N ARG A 110 -6.26 26.61 -3.28
CA ARG A 110 -7.33 26.10 -4.16
C ARG A 110 -6.83 25.36 -5.40
N HIS A 111 -5.61 25.63 -5.85
CA HIS A 111 -5.14 25.17 -7.17
C HIS A 111 -3.71 24.63 -7.20
N ASP A 112 -2.90 24.86 -6.17
CA ASP A 112 -1.50 24.46 -6.19
C ASP A 112 -1.32 23.06 -5.59
N ARG A 113 -0.93 22.11 -6.44
CA ARG A 113 -0.52 20.78 -5.99
C ARG A 113 0.94 20.80 -5.60
N GLN A 114 1.23 20.27 -4.44
CA GLN A 114 2.59 20.03 -3.98
C GLN A 114 2.78 18.55 -3.69
N PHE A 115 4.01 18.10 -3.81
CA PHE A 115 4.34 16.72 -3.48
C PHE A 115 5.62 16.67 -2.63
N LYS A 116 5.62 15.72 -1.73
CA LYS A 116 6.77 15.38 -0.89
C LYS A 116 7.11 13.93 -1.11
N THR A 117 8.36 13.67 -1.48
CA THR A 117 8.85 12.30 -1.71
C THR A 117 9.83 11.91 -0.62
N VAL A 118 9.64 10.69 -0.12
CA VAL A 118 10.52 10.04 0.84
C VAL A 118 11.12 8.80 0.19
N ALA A 119 12.44 8.71 0.15
CA ALA A 119 13.14 7.54 -0.36
C ALA A 119 13.27 6.47 0.71
N CYS A 120 12.96 5.23 0.35
CA CYS A 120 13.18 4.08 1.22
C CYS A 120 14.65 3.66 1.18
N ASN A 121 15.30 3.64 2.34
CA ASN A 121 16.65 3.12 2.49
C ASN A 121 16.68 1.58 2.45
N ARG A 122 15.61 0.97 2.95
CA ARG A 122 15.49 -0.48 3.05
C ARG A 122 14.04 -0.89 2.91
N ILE A 123 13.75 -1.77 1.95
CA ILE A 123 12.46 -2.43 1.82
C ILE A 123 12.50 -3.75 2.58
N THR A 124 11.60 -3.92 3.55
CA THR A 124 11.47 -5.15 4.33
C THR A 124 10.34 -6.04 3.82
N ARG A 125 9.35 -5.45 3.15
CA ARG A 125 8.29 -6.16 2.44
C ARG A 125 8.04 -5.48 1.10
N SER A 126 8.24 -6.21 0.02
CA SER A 126 8.11 -5.72 -1.35
C SER A 126 6.70 -5.94 -1.89
N LEU A 127 6.19 -4.98 -2.68
CA LEU A 127 4.94 -5.14 -3.45
C LEU A 127 5.00 -6.31 -4.43
N TYR A 128 6.17 -6.68 -4.91
CA TYR A 128 6.36 -7.85 -5.80
C TYR A 128 6.00 -9.18 -5.15
N ARG A 129 5.92 -9.23 -3.83
CA ARG A 129 5.54 -10.41 -3.06
C ARG A 129 4.13 -10.32 -2.48
N ALA A 130 3.44 -9.22 -2.73
CA ALA A 130 2.11 -8.99 -2.20
C ALA A 130 1.03 -9.53 -3.15
N ASP A 131 -0.08 -9.97 -2.58
CA ASP A 131 -1.30 -10.23 -3.33
C ASP A 131 -2.04 -8.92 -3.56
N LEU A 132 -1.95 -8.39 -4.79
CA LEU A 132 -2.57 -7.14 -5.21
C LEU A 132 -3.86 -7.38 -6.02
N SER A 133 -4.39 -8.60 -6.06
CA SER A 133 -5.53 -8.97 -6.90
C SER A 133 -6.82 -8.19 -6.62
N ALA A 134 -7.00 -7.70 -5.39
CA ALA A 134 -8.14 -6.87 -5.00
C ALA A 134 -8.04 -5.41 -5.46
N ILE A 135 -6.88 -5.00 -6.01
CA ILE A 135 -6.59 -3.64 -6.44
C ILE A 135 -6.65 -3.59 -7.96
N ARG A 136 -7.39 -2.62 -8.50
CA ARG A 136 -7.53 -2.45 -9.95
C ARG A 136 -6.16 -2.18 -10.59
N ARG A 137 -5.82 -2.99 -11.60
CA ARG A 137 -4.64 -2.77 -12.41
C ARG A 137 -4.99 -1.89 -13.61
N GLU A 138 -4.21 -0.87 -13.83
CA GLU A 138 -4.24 -0.04 -15.03
C GLU A 138 -2.93 -0.20 -15.79
N ASP A 139 -3.03 -0.34 -17.12
CA ASP A 139 -1.88 -0.37 -18.01
C ASP A 139 -1.48 1.08 -18.25
N PHE A 140 -0.33 1.45 -17.78
CA PHE A 140 0.32 2.74 -17.87
C PHE A 140 -0.59 3.98 -17.85
N LEU A 141 -0.38 4.85 -16.89
CA LEU A 141 -1.11 6.12 -16.74
C LEU A 141 -0.59 7.14 -17.77
N GLU A 142 -1.08 7.08 -19.00
CA GLU A 142 -0.87 8.15 -19.98
C GLU A 142 -1.61 9.46 -19.64
N SER A 143 -2.43 9.47 -18.61
CA SER A 143 -3.35 10.58 -18.35
C SER A 143 -3.32 11.13 -16.93
N TRP A 144 -2.24 10.99 -16.21
CA TRP A 144 -2.07 11.77 -15.00
C TRP A 144 -1.48 13.13 -15.36
N ASP A 145 -2.29 13.96 -16.00
CA ASP A 145 -2.05 15.39 -16.07
C ASP A 145 -2.13 15.94 -14.63
N PHE A 146 -0.99 16.05 -14.02
CA PHE A 146 -0.80 16.70 -12.74
C PHE A 146 -0.78 18.21 -12.88
#